data_d2cd8a31864f44ee5d195c07786844cf
#
_entry.id   d2cd8a31864f44ee5d195c07786844cf
#
_cell.length_a   1.000
_cell.length_b   1.000
_cell.length_c   1.000
_cell.angle_alpha   90.00
_cell.angle_beta   90.00
_cell.angle_gamma   90.00
#
_symmetry.space_group_name_H-M   'P 1'
#
loop_
_entity.id
_entity.type
_entity.pdbx_description
1 polymer ?
#
loop_
_entity_poly.entity_id
_entity_poly.type
_entity_poly.pdbx_seq_one_letter_code
_entity_poly.pdbx_strand_id
1 'polypeptide(L)'
;KTRHILGKMVYASNAYPTSIFPTNTLCARMSAPHELDNKALAFMISHLGEYGHLECNRYGGWNTYGLEQHELFKPFTIGKKAMHYHHFSDASVDMPGVSGGAAFLAGGLIQGLTQRQHLKATGSHDNELVAGGTNLNFCIMINGILQELHIRLGSATPLYFDSLSTVFVAKSDQAEKKSIWLRRRAAVLQEGHDHNEIVPIHIPGTDMVADAFTKYLILRVWRRLM
;
A
#
# COMPACT_ATOMS: atom_id res chain seq x y z
N LYS A 1 -24.28 15.18 -11.90
CA LYS A 1 -23.83 15.89 -10.69
C LYS A 1 -22.88 15.00 -9.88
N THR A 2 -23.24 13.76 -9.57
CA THR A 2 -22.45 12.79 -8.78
C THR A 2 -21.08 12.53 -9.38
N ARG A 3 -20.97 12.27 -10.70
CA ARG A 3 -19.68 12.06 -11.39
C ARG A 3 -18.71 13.22 -11.24
N HIS A 4 -19.20 14.46 -11.30
CA HIS A 4 -18.37 15.64 -11.14
C HIS A 4 -17.83 15.78 -9.72
N ILE A 5 -18.64 15.49 -8.71
CA ILE A 5 -18.21 15.49 -7.31
C ILE A 5 -17.17 14.40 -7.07
N LEU A 6 -17.42 13.20 -7.59
CA LEU A 6 -16.48 12.09 -7.42
C LEU A 6 -15.14 12.36 -8.11
N GLY A 7 -15.12 13.03 -9.28
CA GLY A 7 -13.88 13.46 -9.91
C GLY A 7 -13.05 14.40 -9.01
N LYS A 8 -13.71 15.29 -8.26
CA LYS A 8 -13.04 16.12 -7.24
C LYS A 8 -12.52 15.28 -6.08
N MET A 9 -13.27 14.24 -5.67
CA MET A 9 -12.84 13.34 -4.60
C MET A 9 -11.62 12.50 -4.99
N VAL A 10 -11.53 12.04 -6.24
CA VAL A 10 -10.33 11.37 -6.77
C VAL A 10 -9.09 12.27 -6.62
N TYR A 11 -9.22 13.55 -6.95
CA TYR A 11 -8.12 14.50 -6.75
C TYR A 11 -7.83 14.74 -5.26
N ALA A 12 -8.86 14.94 -4.44
CA ALA A 12 -8.72 15.16 -3.01
C ALA A 12 -8.11 13.93 -2.28
N SER A 13 -8.34 12.72 -2.77
CA SER A 13 -7.81 11.49 -2.14
C SER A 13 -6.28 11.43 -2.12
N ASN A 14 -5.58 12.20 -2.96
CA ASN A 14 -4.13 12.34 -2.87
C ASN A 14 -3.68 13.05 -1.59
N ALA A 15 -4.51 13.95 -1.06
CA ALA A 15 -4.24 14.65 0.20
C ALA A 15 -4.89 13.99 1.43
N TYR A 16 -5.88 13.14 1.19
CA TYR A 16 -6.68 12.47 2.23
C TYR A 16 -6.67 10.96 2.02
N PRO A 17 -5.66 10.25 2.51
CA PRO A 17 -5.49 8.81 2.29
C PRO A 17 -6.68 7.95 2.71
N THR A 18 -7.42 8.33 3.77
CA THR A 18 -8.64 7.64 4.22
C THR A 18 -9.70 7.55 3.13
N SER A 19 -9.71 8.49 2.19
CA SER A 19 -10.69 8.55 1.11
C SER A 19 -10.30 7.74 -0.13
N ILE A 20 -9.07 7.21 -0.23
CA ILE A 20 -8.60 6.51 -1.44
C ILE A 20 -9.46 5.29 -1.75
N PHE A 21 -9.56 4.35 -0.80
CA PHE A 21 -10.32 3.12 -1.01
C PHE A 21 -11.81 3.36 -1.26
N PRO A 22 -12.55 4.13 -0.42
CA PRO A 22 -13.96 4.40 -0.68
C PRO A 22 -14.18 5.19 -1.98
N THR A 23 -13.30 6.13 -2.35
CA THR A 23 -13.37 6.85 -3.62
C THR A 23 -13.25 5.90 -4.79
N ASN A 24 -12.27 5.01 -4.80
CA ASN A 24 -12.07 4.02 -5.85
C ASN A 24 -13.24 3.04 -5.96
N THR A 25 -13.82 2.63 -4.82
CA THR A 25 -15.01 1.77 -4.78
C THR A 25 -16.22 2.45 -5.43
N LEU A 26 -16.44 3.73 -5.15
CA LEU A 26 -17.50 4.52 -5.79
C LEU A 26 -17.23 4.74 -7.29
N CYS A 27 -15.98 4.97 -7.68
CA CYS A 27 -15.59 5.12 -9.08
C CYS A 27 -15.96 3.88 -9.92
N ALA A 28 -15.80 2.69 -9.37
CA ALA A 28 -16.13 1.44 -10.05
C ALA A 28 -17.64 1.32 -10.40
N ARG A 29 -18.52 2.06 -9.71
CA ARG A 29 -19.98 2.03 -9.90
C ARG A 29 -20.53 3.22 -10.69
N MET A 30 -19.67 4.10 -11.20
CA MET A 30 -20.08 5.37 -11.81
C MET A 30 -20.83 5.23 -13.15
N SER A 31 -20.77 4.10 -13.81
CA SER A 31 -21.55 3.84 -15.02
C SER A 31 -23.08 3.82 -14.74
N ALA A 32 -23.45 3.29 -13.57
CA ALA A 32 -24.85 3.17 -13.11
C ALA A 32 -24.91 3.42 -11.58
N PRO A 33 -24.79 4.68 -11.10
CA PRO A 33 -24.77 5.00 -9.67
C PRO A 33 -26.16 4.74 -9.05
N HIS A 34 -26.15 4.04 -7.93
CA HIS A 34 -27.34 3.78 -7.12
C HIS A 34 -27.55 4.89 -6.08
N GLU A 35 -28.74 4.99 -5.49
CA GLU A 35 -29.04 5.96 -4.43
C GLU A 35 -28.09 5.81 -3.21
N LEU A 36 -27.75 4.57 -2.87
CA LEU A 36 -26.79 4.27 -1.79
C LEU A 36 -25.38 4.81 -2.08
N ASP A 37 -24.94 4.85 -3.34
CA ASP A 37 -23.65 5.42 -3.71
C ASP A 37 -23.65 6.94 -3.50
N ASN A 38 -24.77 7.61 -3.73
CA ASN A 38 -24.93 9.05 -3.42
C ASN A 38 -24.89 9.31 -1.92
N LYS A 39 -25.52 8.46 -1.11
CA LYS A 39 -25.47 8.56 0.36
C LYS A 39 -24.06 8.31 0.89
N ALA A 40 -23.36 7.30 0.35
CA ALA A 40 -21.98 7.01 0.71
C ALA A 40 -21.04 8.17 0.36
N LEU A 41 -21.21 8.78 -0.83
CA LEU A 41 -20.45 9.96 -1.23
C LEU A 41 -20.70 11.15 -0.31
N ALA A 42 -21.95 11.41 0.05
CA ALA A 42 -22.31 12.48 0.97
C ALA A 42 -21.69 12.27 2.36
N PHE A 43 -21.74 11.03 2.87
CA PHE A 43 -21.11 10.66 4.13
C PHE A 43 -19.59 10.86 4.09
N MET A 44 -18.92 10.43 3.01
CA MET A 44 -17.49 10.60 2.84
C MET A 44 -17.08 12.08 2.82
N ILE A 45 -17.82 12.93 2.12
CA ILE A 45 -17.56 14.37 2.09
C ILE A 45 -17.73 14.99 3.48
N SER A 46 -18.78 14.61 4.22
CA SER A 46 -19.01 15.07 5.60
C SER A 46 -17.85 14.64 6.51
N HIS A 47 -17.42 13.39 6.41
CA HIS A 47 -16.29 12.86 7.17
C HIS A 47 -14.99 13.64 6.90
N LEU A 48 -14.67 13.91 5.64
CA LEU A 48 -13.49 14.70 5.29
C LEU A 48 -13.59 16.15 5.76
N GLY A 49 -14.78 16.74 5.73
CA GLY A 49 -15.01 18.08 6.28
C GLY A 49 -14.78 18.16 7.79
N GLU A 50 -15.12 17.09 8.51
CA GLU A 50 -14.97 17.03 9.96
C GLU A 50 -13.56 16.60 10.40
N TYR A 51 -12.96 15.62 9.74
CA TYR A 51 -11.73 14.96 10.20
C TYR A 51 -10.53 15.14 9.27
N GLY A 52 -10.71 15.66 8.06
CA GLY A 52 -9.62 15.76 7.06
C GLY A 52 -8.41 16.55 7.54
N HIS A 53 -8.63 17.60 8.37
CA HIS A 53 -7.52 18.36 8.95
C HIS A 53 -6.61 17.54 9.87
N LEU A 54 -7.12 16.46 10.46
CA LEU A 54 -6.34 15.56 11.30
C LEU A 54 -5.41 14.65 10.49
N GLU A 55 -5.76 14.34 9.24
CA GLU A 55 -4.96 13.50 8.35
C GLU A 55 -3.76 14.27 7.78
N CYS A 56 -3.98 15.52 7.38
CA CYS A 56 -2.94 16.36 6.80
C CYS A 56 -1.79 16.69 7.76
N ASN A 57 -2.02 16.64 9.07
CA ASN A 57 -1.06 17.10 10.08
C ASN A 57 -0.31 15.98 10.81
N ARG A 58 -0.53 14.73 10.48
CA ARG A 58 0.17 13.60 11.11
C ARG A 58 1.50 13.29 10.44
N TYR A 59 2.42 14.22 10.50
CA TYR A 59 3.82 13.97 10.24
C TYR A 59 4.50 13.53 11.55
N GLY A 60 4.91 12.31 11.62
CA GLY A 60 5.81 11.85 12.67
C GLY A 60 5.12 11.09 13.80
N GLY A 61 5.59 9.92 14.03
CA GLY A 61 5.21 9.06 15.15
C GLY A 61 4.99 7.61 14.79
N TRP A 62 5.23 7.22 13.55
CA TRP A 62 5.30 5.80 13.23
C TRP A 62 6.54 5.22 13.89
N ASN A 63 6.30 4.40 14.90
CA ASN A 63 7.33 3.50 15.38
C ASN A 63 7.83 2.71 14.16
N THR A 64 9.11 2.71 13.95
CA THR A 64 9.80 1.97 12.89
C THR A 64 9.76 0.46 13.14
N TYR A 65 8.70 -0.09 13.72
CA TYR A 65 8.42 -1.52 13.95
C TYR A 65 9.66 -2.40 14.13
N GLY A 66 10.58 -2.00 15.03
CA GLY A 66 11.82 -2.74 15.24
C GLY A 66 12.76 -2.76 14.03
N LEU A 67 12.52 -1.93 13.02
CA LEU A 67 13.38 -1.79 11.83
C LEU A 67 14.80 -1.34 12.19
N GLU A 68 14.96 -0.61 13.28
CA GLU A 68 16.25 -0.22 13.81
C GLU A 68 17.16 -1.42 14.15
N GLN A 69 16.55 -2.61 14.32
CA GLN A 69 17.27 -3.84 14.64
C GLN A 69 17.59 -4.69 13.41
N HIS A 70 17.08 -4.34 12.22
CA HIS A 70 17.36 -5.11 11.03
C HIS A 70 18.66 -4.63 10.39
N GLU A 71 19.70 -5.50 10.35
CA GLU A 71 21.04 -5.16 9.84
C GLU A 71 21.06 -4.64 8.39
N LEU A 72 20.04 -5.00 7.60
CA LEU A 72 19.87 -4.57 6.21
C LEU A 72 19.28 -3.16 6.09
N PHE A 73 18.81 -2.57 7.18
CA PHE A 73 18.13 -1.30 7.16
C PHE A 73 19.10 -0.15 7.48
N LYS A 74 19.62 0.48 6.44
CA LYS A 74 20.42 1.70 6.61
C LYS A 74 19.53 2.91 6.32
N PRO A 75 19.20 3.72 7.34
CA PRO A 75 18.48 4.96 7.11
C PRO A 75 19.30 5.87 6.18
N PHE A 76 18.64 6.55 5.26
CA PHE A 76 19.28 7.65 4.57
C PHE A 76 19.20 8.92 5.43
N THR A 77 20.11 9.84 5.20
CA THR A 77 20.16 11.07 5.99
C THR A 77 19.86 12.28 5.14
N ILE A 78 18.95 13.14 5.63
CA ILE A 78 18.83 14.52 5.15
C ILE A 78 19.34 15.42 6.28
N GLY A 79 20.46 16.07 6.05
CA GLY A 79 21.16 16.79 7.09
C GLY A 79 21.67 15.83 8.18
N LYS A 80 21.24 16.04 9.45
CA LYS A 80 21.62 15.21 10.60
C LYS A 80 20.55 14.18 11.00
N LYS A 81 19.39 14.14 10.32
CA LYS A 81 18.29 13.22 10.66
C LYS A 81 18.32 12.01 9.75
N ALA A 82 18.31 10.83 10.37
CA ALA A 82 18.08 9.58 9.67
C ALA A 82 16.62 9.53 9.19
N MET A 83 16.40 9.18 7.94
CA MET A 83 15.09 9.04 7.34
C MET A 83 14.93 7.64 6.79
N HIS A 84 13.71 7.13 6.88
CA HIS A 84 13.37 5.77 6.44
C HIS A 84 12.35 5.85 5.31
N TYR A 85 12.58 5.09 4.26
CA TYR A 85 11.60 4.80 3.23
C TYR A 85 11.19 3.34 3.37
N HIS A 86 9.89 3.08 3.42
CA HIS A 86 9.34 1.73 3.52
C HIS A 86 7.94 1.65 2.91
N HIS A 87 7.53 0.45 2.55
CA HIS A 87 6.29 0.20 1.85
C HIS A 87 5.52 -0.97 2.46
N PHE A 88 4.19 -0.89 2.48
CA PHE A 88 3.29 -1.95 2.92
C PHE A 88 2.48 -2.46 1.74
N SER A 89 2.22 -3.76 1.71
CA SER A 89 1.43 -4.43 0.67
C SER A 89 0.40 -5.35 1.28
N ASP A 90 -0.85 -5.21 0.86
CA ASP A 90 -1.97 -6.07 1.25
C ASP A 90 -2.87 -6.36 0.05
N ALA A 91 -3.64 -7.44 0.13
CA ALA A 91 -4.67 -7.78 -0.85
C ALA A 91 -6.00 -8.11 -0.20
N SER A 92 -7.10 -7.59 -0.73
CA SER A 92 -8.42 -8.11 -0.35
C SER A 92 -8.70 -9.44 -1.04
N VAL A 93 -9.46 -10.30 -0.34
CA VAL A 93 -9.88 -11.62 -0.85
C VAL A 93 -11.16 -11.52 -1.67
N ASP A 94 -11.76 -10.34 -1.78
CA ASP A 94 -12.99 -10.09 -2.54
C ASP A 94 -12.81 -10.39 -4.03
N MET A 95 -13.90 -10.70 -4.71
CA MET A 95 -13.88 -10.86 -6.17
C MET A 95 -14.55 -9.67 -6.86
N PRO A 96 -13.75 -8.93 -7.65
CA PRO A 96 -12.31 -9.05 -7.90
C PRO A 96 -11.49 -8.52 -6.74
N GLY A 97 -10.33 -9.12 -6.51
CA GLY A 97 -9.38 -8.69 -5.49
C GLY A 97 -8.96 -7.23 -5.65
N VAL A 98 -8.52 -6.63 -4.57
CA VAL A 98 -7.95 -5.28 -4.57
C VAL A 98 -6.54 -5.36 -4.02
N SER A 99 -5.58 -4.80 -4.74
CA SER A 99 -4.23 -4.56 -4.23
C SER A 99 -4.21 -3.23 -3.49
N GLY A 100 -3.75 -3.24 -2.25
CA GLY A 100 -3.50 -2.07 -1.44
C GLY A 100 -2.03 -1.86 -1.18
N GLY A 101 -1.63 -0.62 -1.01
CA GLY A 101 -0.27 -0.28 -0.66
C GLY A 101 -0.17 1.07 0.04
N ALA A 102 0.86 1.19 0.86
CA ALA A 102 1.17 2.42 1.56
C ALA A 102 2.68 2.66 1.60
N ALA A 103 3.13 3.76 1.03
CA ALA A 103 4.54 4.16 1.01
C ALA A 103 4.78 5.30 2.01
N PHE A 104 5.77 5.11 2.87
CA PHE A 104 6.15 6.10 3.87
C PHE A 104 7.58 6.57 3.66
N LEU A 105 7.78 7.87 3.78
CA LEU A 105 9.09 8.50 3.77
C LEU A 105 9.21 9.41 4.99
N ALA A 106 10.26 9.22 5.79
CA ALA A 106 10.52 10.03 6.98
C ALA A 106 9.35 10.05 7.99
N GLY A 107 8.58 8.96 8.06
CA GLY A 107 7.41 8.82 8.94
C GLY A 107 6.11 9.41 8.39
N GLY A 108 6.13 10.05 7.20
CA GLY A 108 4.95 10.55 6.51
C GLY A 108 4.50 9.61 5.39
N LEU A 109 3.18 9.41 5.25
CA LEU A 109 2.62 8.72 4.10
C LEU A 109 2.78 9.60 2.85
N ILE A 110 3.57 9.13 1.88
CA ILE A 110 3.78 9.82 0.61
C ILE A 110 2.90 9.29 -0.52
N GLN A 111 2.43 8.05 -0.40
CA GLN A 111 1.55 7.44 -1.38
C GLN A 111 0.67 6.36 -0.73
N GLY A 112 -0.63 6.42 -1.00
CA GLY A 112 -1.57 5.32 -0.81
C GLY A 112 -1.96 4.72 -2.16
N LEU A 113 -2.10 3.42 -2.23
CA LEU A 113 -2.51 2.68 -3.42
C LEU A 113 -3.75 1.86 -3.14
N THR A 114 -4.74 1.98 -4.00
CA THR A 114 -5.88 1.06 -4.10
C THR A 114 -6.09 0.75 -5.57
N GLN A 115 -5.84 -0.48 -5.96
CA GLN A 115 -5.97 -0.92 -7.35
C GLN A 115 -6.74 -2.23 -7.45
N ARG A 116 -7.80 -2.23 -8.25
CA ARG A 116 -8.55 -3.45 -8.56
C ARG A 116 -7.68 -4.42 -9.35
N GLN A 117 -7.64 -5.67 -8.92
CA GLN A 117 -6.92 -6.71 -9.65
C GLN A 117 -7.73 -7.14 -10.88
N HIS A 118 -7.11 -7.06 -12.05
CA HIS A 118 -7.74 -7.48 -13.30
C HIS A 118 -7.60 -9.00 -13.55
N LEU A 119 -6.66 -9.62 -12.83
CA LEU A 119 -6.40 -11.05 -12.95
C LEU A 119 -7.28 -11.81 -11.97
N LYS A 120 -7.88 -12.90 -12.41
CA LYS A 120 -8.59 -13.81 -11.52
C LYS A 120 -7.56 -14.56 -10.68
N ALA A 121 -7.58 -14.32 -9.39
CA ALA A 121 -6.79 -15.08 -8.43
C ALA A 121 -7.47 -16.42 -8.14
N THR A 122 -6.67 -17.42 -7.88
CA THR A 122 -7.14 -18.77 -7.50
C THR A 122 -7.26 -18.95 -5.98
N GLY A 123 -6.82 -17.94 -5.21
CA GLY A 123 -6.88 -17.94 -3.74
C GLY A 123 -6.24 -16.69 -3.15
N SER A 124 -6.28 -16.56 -1.81
CA SER A 124 -5.73 -15.41 -1.08
C SER A 124 -4.23 -15.21 -1.35
N HIS A 125 -3.46 -16.28 -1.34
CA HIS A 125 -2.02 -16.24 -1.62
C HIS A 125 -1.70 -15.65 -3.01
N ASP A 126 -2.51 -15.99 -4.02
CA ASP A 126 -2.39 -15.47 -5.36
C ASP A 126 -2.67 -13.94 -5.42
N ASN A 127 -3.69 -13.49 -4.69
CA ASN A 127 -3.98 -12.06 -4.53
C ASN A 127 -2.82 -11.31 -3.88
N GLU A 128 -2.21 -11.91 -2.84
CA GLU A 128 -1.06 -11.32 -2.15
C GLU A 128 0.17 -11.19 -3.06
N LEU A 129 0.46 -12.20 -3.88
CA LEU A 129 1.55 -12.12 -4.86
C LEU A 129 1.29 -11.04 -5.92
N VAL A 130 0.03 -10.87 -6.36
CA VAL A 130 -0.34 -9.79 -7.30
C VAL A 130 -0.17 -8.42 -6.65
N ALA A 131 -0.62 -8.26 -5.42
CA ALA A 131 -0.45 -7.00 -4.67
C ALA A 131 1.03 -6.70 -4.45
N GLY A 132 1.82 -7.70 -4.06
CA GLY A 132 3.26 -7.58 -3.87
C GLY A 132 3.98 -7.11 -5.13
N GLY A 133 3.69 -7.70 -6.29
CA GLY A 133 4.26 -7.26 -7.58
C GLY A 133 3.85 -5.84 -7.95
N THR A 134 2.60 -5.45 -7.69
CA THR A 134 2.12 -4.08 -7.91
C THR A 134 2.90 -3.09 -7.02
N ASN A 135 3.04 -3.41 -5.73
CA ASN A 135 3.75 -2.55 -4.79
C ASN A 135 5.27 -2.51 -5.04
N LEU A 136 5.87 -3.60 -5.53
CA LEU A 136 7.27 -3.60 -6.00
C LEU A 136 7.49 -2.57 -7.11
N ASN A 137 6.61 -2.52 -8.12
CA ASN A 137 6.71 -1.54 -9.20
C ASN A 137 6.64 -0.10 -8.65
N PHE A 138 5.80 0.15 -7.65
CA PHE A 138 5.76 1.45 -6.96
C PHE A 138 7.04 1.73 -6.18
N CYS A 139 7.62 0.74 -5.49
CA CYS A 139 8.91 0.89 -4.82
C CYS A 139 10.00 1.32 -5.80
N ILE A 140 10.11 0.64 -6.95
CA ILE A 140 11.09 0.96 -7.99
C ILE A 140 10.87 2.38 -8.53
N MET A 141 9.63 2.76 -8.82
CA MET A 141 9.28 4.10 -9.30
C MET A 141 9.68 5.19 -8.29
N ILE A 142 9.32 5.02 -7.03
CA ILE A 142 9.64 6.01 -5.98
C ILE A 142 11.15 6.06 -5.74
N ASN A 143 11.85 4.92 -5.74
CA ASN A 143 13.30 4.87 -5.64
C ASN A 143 13.96 5.65 -6.78
N GLY A 144 13.47 5.51 -8.00
CA GLY A 144 13.95 6.30 -9.14
C GLY A 144 13.78 7.81 -8.93
N ILE A 145 12.61 8.24 -8.48
CA ILE A 145 12.34 9.66 -8.16
C ILE A 145 13.29 10.17 -7.05
N LEU A 146 13.47 9.38 -5.99
CA LEU A 146 14.37 9.76 -4.89
C LEU A 146 15.82 9.87 -5.35
N GLN A 147 16.27 8.97 -6.26
CA GLN A 147 17.60 9.04 -6.86
C GLN A 147 17.79 10.30 -7.71
N GLU A 148 16.80 10.68 -8.52
CA GLU A 148 16.83 11.92 -9.31
C GLU A 148 16.88 13.17 -8.41
N LEU A 149 16.25 13.11 -7.24
CA LEU A 149 16.34 14.15 -6.21
C LEU A 149 17.66 14.12 -5.42
N HIS A 150 18.62 13.26 -5.81
CA HIS A 150 19.89 13.02 -5.12
C HIS A 150 19.73 12.50 -3.69
N ILE A 151 18.59 11.92 -3.36
CA ILE A 151 18.33 11.23 -2.10
C ILE A 151 18.73 9.76 -2.29
N ARG A 152 19.85 9.37 -1.69
CA ARG A 152 20.34 7.99 -1.77
C ARG A 152 19.74 7.18 -0.63
N LEU A 153 18.99 6.15 -0.97
CA LEU A 153 18.58 5.11 -0.03
C LEU A 153 19.80 4.22 0.26
N GLY A 154 20.11 4.00 1.52
CA GLY A 154 21.31 3.25 1.91
C GLY A 154 21.20 1.74 1.71
N SER A 155 19.99 1.23 1.38
CA SER A 155 19.68 -0.20 1.28
C SER A 155 18.43 -0.43 0.43
N ALA A 156 18.12 -1.69 0.13
CA ALA A 156 16.87 -2.09 -0.47
C ALA A 156 15.65 -1.64 0.35
N THR A 157 14.54 -1.34 -0.31
CA THR A 157 13.32 -0.86 0.34
C THR A 157 12.64 -1.99 1.13
N PRO A 158 12.37 -1.84 2.43
CA PRO A 158 11.53 -2.76 3.17
C PRO A 158 10.12 -2.79 2.58
N LEU A 159 9.67 -3.98 2.17
CA LEU A 159 8.31 -4.23 1.69
C LEU A 159 7.62 -5.20 2.65
N TYR A 160 6.63 -4.69 3.38
CA TYR A 160 5.94 -5.42 4.44
C TYR A 160 4.74 -6.18 3.91
N PHE A 161 4.59 -7.43 4.39
CA PHE A 161 3.46 -8.33 4.14
C PHE A 161 2.95 -8.92 5.45
N ASP A 162 1.66 -9.19 5.54
CA ASP A 162 1.08 -10.00 6.63
C ASP A 162 1.05 -11.49 6.31
N SER A 163 1.35 -11.87 5.06
CA SER A 163 1.43 -13.23 4.58
C SER A 163 2.86 -13.78 4.68
N LEU A 164 3.11 -14.68 5.66
CA LEU A 164 4.38 -15.39 5.77
C LEU A 164 4.74 -16.19 4.51
N SER A 165 3.72 -16.76 3.84
CA SER A 165 3.93 -17.52 2.61
C SER A 165 4.43 -16.63 1.46
N THR A 166 3.94 -15.40 1.36
CA THR A 166 4.41 -14.42 0.37
C THR A 166 5.85 -14.02 0.63
N VAL A 167 6.20 -13.74 1.90
CA VAL A 167 7.59 -13.42 2.28
C VAL A 167 8.53 -14.60 2.00
N PHE A 168 8.11 -15.81 2.34
CA PHE A 168 8.91 -17.01 2.08
C PHE A 168 9.17 -17.20 0.58
N VAL A 169 8.13 -17.09 -0.23
CA VAL A 169 8.23 -17.23 -1.69
C VAL A 169 9.12 -16.14 -2.29
N ALA A 170 8.98 -14.89 -1.84
CA ALA A 170 9.78 -13.77 -2.33
C ALA A 170 11.30 -13.90 -2.02
N LYS A 171 11.66 -14.63 -0.95
CA LYS A 171 13.05 -14.87 -0.54
C LYS A 171 13.63 -16.21 -1.02
N SER A 172 12.80 -17.06 -1.62
CA SER A 172 13.18 -18.42 -1.95
C SER A 172 13.68 -18.51 -3.39
N ASP A 173 14.85 -19.14 -3.58
CA ASP A 173 15.35 -19.52 -4.92
C ASP A 173 14.55 -20.69 -5.53
N GLN A 174 13.63 -21.29 -4.75
CA GLN A 174 12.84 -22.42 -5.23
C GLN A 174 11.59 -21.94 -5.96
N ALA A 175 11.46 -22.38 -7.20
CA ALA A 175 10.24 -22.13 -7.97
C ALA A 175 9.00 -22.69 -7.25
N GLU A 176 7.95 -21.87 -7.16
CA GLU A 176 6.64 -22.28 -6.67
C GLU A 176 6.14 -23.52 -7.44
N LYS A 177 5.92 -24.64 -6.73
CA LYS A 177 5.59 -25.93 -7.37
C LYS A 177 4.14 -26.04 -7.84
N LYS A 178 3.24 -25.17 -7.30
CA LYS A 178 1.79 -25.35 -7.43
C LYS A 178 1.23 -25.01 -8.81
N SER A 179 1.64 -23.91 -9.44
CA SER A 179 1.17 -23.55 -10.77
C SER A 179 2.13 -22.64 -11.52
N ILE A 180 2.07 -22.66 -12.85
CA ILE A 180 2.89 -21.77 -13.69
C ILE A 180 2.54 -20.28 -13.47
N TRP A 181 1.29 -19.97 -13.15
CA TRP A 181 0.82 -18.61 -12.88
C TRP A 181 1.38 -18.07 -11.58
N LEU A 182 1.35 -18.86 -10.51
CA LEU A 182 1.95 -18.53 -9.22
C LEU A 182 3.46 -18.35 -9.35
N ARG A 183 4.13 -19.23 -10.12
CA ARG A 183 5.57 -19.12 -10.37
C ARG A 183 5.95 -17.79 -11.04
N ARG A 184 5.19 -17.35 -12.04
CA ARG A 184 5.45 -16.07 -12.72
C ARG A 184 5.27 -14.87 -11.79
N ARG A 185 4.29 -14.90 -10.88
CA ARG A 185 4.06 -13.83 -9.90
C ARG A 185 5.12 -13.83 -8.80
N ALA A 186 5.47 -15.01 -8.33
CA ALA A 186 6.55 -15.19 -7.37
C ALA A 186 7.88 -14.68 -7.92
N ALA A 187 8.19 -15.01 -9.19
CA ALA A 187 9.43 -14.60 -9.85
C ALA A 187 9.62 -13.08 -9.87
N VAL A 188 8.54 -12.30 -10.01
CA VAL A 188 8.62 -10.83 -9.97
C VAL A 188 9.13 -10.34 -8.61
N LEU A 189 8.64 -10.91 -7.50
CA LEU A 189 9.08 -10.55 -6.15
C LEU A 189 10.49 -11.09 -5.85
N GLN A 190 10.81 -12.29 -6.31
CA GLN A 190 12.14 -12.89 -6.19
C GLN A 190 13.18 -12.03 -6.91
N GLU A 191 12.92 -11.65 -8.16
CA GLU A 191 13.79 -10.77 -8.94
C GLU A 191 14.02 -9.42 -8.26
N GLY A 192 12.95 -8.80 -7.72
CA GLY A 192 13.07 -7.57 -6.95
C GLY A 192 13.90 -7.73 -5.69
N HIS A 193 13.83 -8.89 -5.03
CA HIS A 193 14.66 -9.21 -3.88
C HIS A 193 16.13 -9.45 -4.27
N ASP A 194 16.37 -10.24 -5.31
CA ASP A 194 17.72 -10.61 -5.78
C ASP A 194 18.50 -9.40 -6.32
N HIS A 195 17.78 -8.44 -6.93
CA HIS A 195 18.37 -7.18 -7.39
C HIS A 195 18.50 -6.12 -6.29
N ASN A 196 18.20 -6.46 -5.02
CA ASN A 196 18.23 -5.52 -3.90
C ASN A 196 17.30 -4.30 -4.06
N GLU A 197 16.21 -4.42 -4.81
CA GLU A 197 15.18 -3.40 -4.90
C GLU A 197 14.31 -3.38 -3.62
N ILE A 198 14.00 -4.56 -3.10
CA ILE A 198 13.19 -4.73 -1.89
C ILE A 198 13.79 -5.73 -0.90
N VAL A 199 13.42 -5.58 0.36
CA VAL A 199 13.55 -6.62 1.40
C VAL A 199 12.15 -7.01 1.87
N PRO A 200 11.66 -8.20 1.49
CA PRO A 200 10.37 -8.69 1.97
C PRO A 200 10.42 -8.97 3.47
N ILE A 201 9.49 -8.38 4.24
CA ILE A 201 9.43 -8.50 5.70
C ILE A 201 8.00 -8.86 6.11
N HIS A 202 7.87 -9.83 7.02
CA HIS A 202 6.58 -10.17 7.62
C HIS A 202 6.25 -9.25 8.80
N ILE A 203 5.00 -8.80 8.88
CA ILE A 203 4.43 -8.12 10.04
C ILE A 203 3.09 -8.76 10.42
N PRO A 204 2.67 -8.66 11.70
CA PRO A 204 1.33 -9.08 12.10
C PRO A 204 0.24 -8.32 11.34
N GLY A 205 -0.83 -9.00 10.93
CA GLY A 205 -1.96 -8.36 10.23
C GLY A 205 -2.63 -7.24 11.04
N THR A 206 -2.52 -7.26 12.39
CA THR A 206 -2.98 -6.15 13.24
C THR A 206 -2.25 -4.84 13.00
N ASP A 207 -1.07 -4.90 12.37
CA ASP A 207 -0.18 -3.77 12.14
C ASP A 207 -0.05 -3.46 10.63
N MET A 208 -0.82 -4.16 9.79
CA MET A 208 -0.83 -3.97 8.35
C MET A 208 -1.56 -2.69 7.96
N VAL A 209 -0.78 -1.64 7.70
CA VAL A 209 -1.31 -0.32 7.30
C VAL A 209 -2.03 -0.39 5.96
N ALA A 210 -1.57 -1.23 5.04
CA ALA A 210 -2.16 -1.38 3.72
C ALA A 210 -3.61 -1.90 3.76
N ASP A 211 -4.08 -2.48 4.88
CA ASP A 211 -5.49 -2.81 5.13
C ASP A 211 -6.43 -1.61 4.91
N ALA A 212 -5.97 -0.41 5.22
CA ALA A 212 -6.72 0.83 5.02
C ALA A 212 -7.02 1.11 3.54
N PHE A 213 -6.29 0.49 2.63
CA PHE A 213 -6.38 0.66 1.18
C PHE A 213 -7.04 -0.52 0.46
N THR A 214 -7.42 -1.55 1.22
CA THR A 214 -8.08 -2.77 0.69
C THR A 214 -9.43 -3.05 1.32
N LYS A 215 -9.69 -2.52 2.52
CA LYS A 215 -10.85 -2.85 3.36
C LYS A 215 -11.51 -1.60 3.94
N TYR A 216 -12.80 -1.70 4.25
CA TYR A 216 -13.47 -0.71 5.09
C TYR A 216 -13.09 -0.95 6.55
N LEU A 217 -12.27 -0.07 7.10
CA LEU A 217 -11.88 -0.13 8.50
C LEU A 217 -12.81 0.72 9.37
N ILE A 218 -13.14 0.20 10.54
CA ILE A 218 -13.79 1.03 11.57
C ILE A 218 -12.81 2.10 12.07
N LEU A 219 -13.33 3.26 12.42
CA LEU A 219 -12.53 4.44 12.80
C LEU A 219 -11.46 4.15 13.86
N ARG A 220 -11.76 3.25 14.83
CA ARG A 220 -10.80 2.86 15.88
C ARG A 220 -9.57 2.15 15.30
N VAL A 221 -9.78 1.22 14.36
CA VAL A 221 -8.69 0.49 13.70
C VAL A 221 -7.90 1.44 12.81
N TRP A 222 -8.61 2.26 12.05
CA TRP A 222 -7.98 3.30 11.22
C TRP A 222 -7.05 4.21 12.04
N ARG A 223 -7.54 4.77 13.16
CA ARG A 223 -6.74 5.65 14.04
C ARG A 223 -5.53 4.97 14.66
N ARG A 224 -5.55 3.65 14.80
CA ARG A 224 -4.41 2.89 15.30
C ARG A 224 -3.35 2.71 14.22
N LEU A 225 -3.77 2.47 12.96
CA LEU A 225 -2.88 2.19 11.85
C LEU A 225 -2.25 3.47 11.25
N MET A 226 -2.97 4.57 11.28
CA MET A 226 -2.53 5.89 10.77
C MET A 226 -2.18 6.84 11.91
#